data_553649d1985d6d67df25de79d1945438
#
_entry.id   553649d1985d6d67df25de79d1945438
#
_cell.length_a   1.000
_cell.length_b   1.000
_cell.length_c   1.000
_cell.angle_alpha   90.00
_cell.angle_beta   90.00
_cell.angle_gamma   90.00
#
_symmetry.space_group_name_H-M   'P 1'
#
loop_
_entity.id
_entity.type
_entity.pdbx_description
1 polymer ?
#
loop_
_entity_poly.entity_id
_entity_poly.type
_entity_poly.pdbx_seq_one_letter_code
_entity_poly.pdbx_strand_id
1 'polypeptide(L)'
;MITLRQKIRNQGVTNKVIADALGIESTNIGRYDDLSKRRLSELIIISKALDMSLGDLVQQAMADEIELGDVTIINKPKYIEKIDEEGIINLYDIEAAANLKSLLVNKDQNILGKISIPNIPKCDGAVYVKGDSMYPLLKSGDIIAYKEVPVEIQHIFYGEMYLVSIDVEGEEYLTVKYINQSEKGGDWIKLVSYNQHHQPKDFPLASVKALALVKLSIRMNTMK
;
A
#
# COMPACT_ATOMS: atom_id res chain seq x y z
N MET A 1 -37.79 6.82 -11.75
CA MET A 1 -37.02 8.10 -11.71
C MET A 1 -37.47 8.94 -10.50
N ILE A 2 -36.59 9.14 -9.52
CA ILE A 2 -36.89 10.04 -8.38
C ILE A 2 -36.64 11.47 -8.86
N THR A 3 -37.68 12.26 -8.95
CA THR A 3 -37.58 13.66 -9.40
C THR A 3 -36.93 14.55 -8.33
N LEU A 4 -36.37 15.71 -8.73
CA LEU A 4 -35.83 16.67 -7.78
C LEU A 4 -36.87 17.05 -6.68
N ARG A 5 -38.12 17.19 -7.06
CA ARG A 5 -39.20 17.48 -6.12
C ARG A 5 -39.42 16.37 -5.08
N GLN A 6 -39.27 15.10 -5.46
CA GLN A 6 -39.33 13.97 -4.52
C GLN A 6 -38.16 14.00 -3.54
N LYS A 7 -36.95 14.31 -4.03
CA LYS A 7 -35.76 14.45 -3.19
C LYS A 7 -35.88 15.59 -2.19
N ILE A 8 -36.39 16.75 -2.63
CA ILE A 8 -36.66 17.90 -1.76
C ILE A 8 -37.61 17.51 -0.60
N ARG A 9 -38.68 16.76 -0.93
CA ARG A 9 -39.61 16.26 0.09
C ARG A 9 -38.97 15.30 1.08
N ASN A 10 -38.15 14.37 0.58
CA ASN A 10 -37.49 13.35 1.39
C ASN A 10 -36.47 13.95 2.37
N GLN A 11 -35.85 15.07 2.01
CA GLN A 11 -34.88 15.79 2.87
C GLN A 11 -35.52 16.87 3.75
N GLY A 12 -36.84 17.04 3.69
CA GLY A 12 -37.54 18.06 4.49
C GLY A 12 -37.24 19.51 4.07
N VAL A 13 -36.61 19.70 2.90
CA VAL A 13 -36.28 21.03 2.35
C VAL A 13 -37.46 21.54 1.54
N THR A 14 -37.64 22.86 1.47
CA THR A 14 -38.72 23.48 0.68
C THR A 14 -38.24 23.81 -0.74
N ASN A 15 -39.16 23.77 -1.72
CA ASN A 15 -38.88 24.18 -3.09
C ASN A 15 -38.28 25.58 -3.17
N LYS A 16 -38.66 26.48 -2.24
CA LYS A 16 -38.17 27.85 -2.18
C LYS A 16 -36.66 27.91 -1.91
N VAL A 17 -36.15 27.09 -0.97
CA VAL A 17 -34.70 27.06 -0.63
C VAL A 17 -33.85 26.67 -1.83
N ILE A 18 -34.30 25.68 -2.59
CA ILE A 18 -33.54 25.24 -3.80
C ILE A 18 -33.67 26.29 -4.92
N ALA A 19 -34.85 26.89 -5.08
CA ALA A 19 -35.09 27.93 -6.08
C ALA A 19 -34.23 29.17 -5.83
N ASP A 20 -34.19 29.64 -4.56
CA ASP A 20 -33.37 30.78 -4.13
C ASP A 20 -31.87 30.46 -4.36
N ALA A 21 -31.40 29.26 -4.03
CA ALA A 21 -30.02 28.84 -4.26
C ALA A 21 -29.64 28.81 -5.75
N LEU A 22 -30.59 28.44 -6.61
CA LEU A 22 -30.40 28.40 -8.08
C LEU A 22 -30.62 29.77 -8.76
N GLY A 23 -31.13 30.79 -8.02
CA GLY A 23 -31.46 32.10 -8.58
C GLY A 23 -32.69 32.07 -9.51
N ILE A 24 -33.66 31.18 -9.26
CA ILE A 24 -34.86 31.00 -10.08
C ILE A 24 -36.15 31.20 -9.22
N GLU A 25 -37.26 31.43 -9.87
CA GLU A 25 -38.54 31.41 -9.20
C GLU A 25 -38.95 29.99 -8.77
N SER A 26 -39.55 29.84 -7.61
CA SER A 26 -39.98 28.53 -7.06
C SER A 26 -40.98 27.78 -7.94
N THR A 27 -41.73 28.49 -8.78
CA THR A 27 -42.65 27.93 -9.80
C THR A 27 -41.90 27.19 -10.92
N ASN A 28 -40.64 27.57 -11.17
CA ASN A 28 -39.82 27.01 -12.23
C ASN A 28 -38.99 25.77 -11.81
N ILE A 29 -39.07 25.35 -10.54
CA ILE A 29 -38.28 24.24 -10.02
C ILE A 29 -38.58 22.92 -10.73
N GLY A 30 -39.79 22.77 -11.26
CA GLY A 30 -40.15 21.58 -12.06
C GLY A 30 -39.32 21.37 -13.32
N ARG A 31 -38.71 22.42 -13.86
CA ARG A 31 -37.77 22.31 -14.98
C ARG A 31 -36.47 21.57 -14.59
N TYR A 32 -36.20 21.48 -13.29
CA TYR A 32 -35.01 20.83 -12.73
C TYR A 32 -35.28 19.40 -12.26
N ASP A 33 -36.49 18.86 -12.48
CA ASP A 33 -36.83 17.50 -12.06
C ASP A 33 -35.94 16.43 -12.71
N ASP A 34 -35.49 16.67 -13.93
CA ASP A 34 -34.53 15.80 -14.61
C ASP A 34 -33.09 16.30 -14.35
N LEU A 35 -32.44 15.69 -13.35
CA LEU A 35 -31.09 16.07 -12.95
C LEU A 35 -30.02 15.65 -13.96
N SER A 36 -30.28 14.66 -14.82
CA SER A 36 -29.32 14.18 -15.82
C SER A 36 -28.99 15.24 -16.88
N LYS A 37 -29.91 16.15 -17.11
CA LYS A 37 -29.77 17.25 -18.09
C LYS A 37 -29.21 18.54 -17.50
N ARG A 38 -28.72 18.51 -16.26
CA ARG A 38 -28.26 19.72 -15.58
C ARG A 38 -26.74 19.90 -15.72
N ARG A 39 -26.32 21.17 -15.67
CA ARG A 39 -24.88 21.51 -15.65
C ARG A 39 -24.27 21.13 -14.29
N LEU A 40 -23.00 20.79 -14.29
CA LEU A 40 -22.29 20.42 -13.07
C LEU A 40 -22.38 21.51 -11.98
N SER A 41 -22.32 22.79 -12.40
CA SER A 41 -22.49 23.93 -11.46
C SER A 41 -23.86 23.95 -10.77
N GLU A 42 -24.92 23.63 -11.51
CA GLU A 42 -26.28 23.55 -10.94
C GLU A 42 -26.41 22.36 -9.98
N LEU A 43 -25.83 21.20 -10.36
CA LEU A 43 -25.80 20.00 -9.49
C LEU A 43 -25.05 20.24 -8.18
N ILE A 44 -23.93 20.99 -8.20
CA ILE A 44 -23.21 21.39 -7.00
C ILE A 44 -24.06 22.30 -6.10
N ILE A 45 -24.79 23.24 -6.68
CA ILE A 45 -25.69 24.12 -5.92
C ILE A 45 -26.82 23.31 -5.27
N ILE A 46 -27.45 22.40 -6.03
CA ILE A 46 -28.53 21.53 -5.55
C ILE A 46 -28.02 20.60 -4.44
N SER A 47 -26.86 19.99 -4.59
CA SER A 47 -26.28 19.07 -3.60
C SER A 47 -26.05 19.78 -2.26
N LYS A 48 -25.48 20.97 -2.31
CA LYS A 48 -25.29 21.82 -1.10
C LYS A 48 -26.60 22.22 -0.44
N ALA A 49 -27.59 22.61 -1.23
CA ALA A 49 -28.89 23.03 -0.70
C ALA A 49 -29.73 21.88 -0.13
N LEU A 50 -29.44 20.63 -0.57
CA LEU A 50 -30.04 19.40 -0.04
C LEU A 50 -29.21 18.75 1.07
N ASP A 51 -28.06 19.31 1.44
CA ASP A 51 -27.10 18.74 2.38
C ASP A 51 -26.71 17.28 2.00
N MET A 52 -26.46 17.05 0.70
CA MET A 52 -26.09 15.76 0.13
C MET A 52 -24.73 15.86 -0.56
N SER A 53 -23.99 14.73 -0.61
CA SER A 53 -22.82 14.70 -1.46
C SER A 53 -23.19 14.78 -2.95
N LEU A 54 -22.36 15.44 -3.76
CA LEU A 54 -22.57 15.49 -5.20
C LEU A 54 -22.61 14.09 -5.82
N GLY A 55 -21.80 13.17 -5.29
CA GLY A 55 -21.76 11.77 -5.72
C GLY A 55 -23.10 11.07 -5.53
N ASP A 56 -23.70 11.21 -4.34
CA ASP A 56 -25.01 10.61 -4.03
C ASP A 56 -26.12 11.22 -4.88
N LEU A 57 -26.06 12.53 -5.12
CA LEU A 57 -27.03 13.21 -5.97
C LEU A 57 -26.99 12.69 -7.42
N VAL A 58 -25.76 12.53 -7.98
CA VAL A 58 -25.54 12.07 -9.35
C VAL A 58 -25.85 10.57 -9.49
N GLN A 59 -25.41 9.75 -8.55
CA GLN A 59 -25.67 8.30 -8.55
C GLN A 59 -27.17 8.00 -8.51
N GLN A 60 -27.92 8.72 -7.68
CA GLN A 60 -29.38 8.58 -7.65
C GLN A 60 -30.08 9.15 -8.90
N ALA A 61 -29.50 10.16 -9.55
CA ALA A 61 -30.05 10.71 -10.80
C ALA A 61 -29.83 9.77 -11.97
N MET A 62 -28.73 9.00 -11.96
CA MET A 62 -28.36 8.06 -13.04
C MET A 62 -28.88 6.62 -12.80
N ALA A 63 -29.33 6.29 -11.58
CA ALA A 63 -29.78 4.94 -11.25
C ALA A 63 -30.95 4.44 -12.12
N ASP A 64 -31.72 5.34 -12.71
CA ASP A 64 -32.87 5.01 -13.57
C ASP A 64 -32.53 5.03 -15.08
N GLU A 65 -31.33 5.46 -15.48
CA GLU A 65 -30.88 5.43 -16.89
C GLU A 65 -30.02 4.21 -17.23
N ILE A 66 -29.70 3.35 -16.25
CA ILE A 66 -28.90 2.13 -16.48
C ILE A 66 -29.82 0.89 -16.63
N GLU A 67 -30.85 0.95 -17.45
CA GLU A 67 -31.28 -0.14 -18.33
C GLU A 67 -30.64 0.06 -19.71
N LEU A 68 -29.34 0.19 -19.74
CA LEU A 68 -28.56 0.14 -20.96
C LEU A 68 -27.96 -1.24 -21.10
N GLY A 69 -28.54 -2.03 -22.02
CA GLY A 69 -27.82 -3.15 -22.58
C GLY A 69 -26.41 -2.72 -22.98
N ASP A 70 -25.43 -3.56 -22.63
CA ASP A 70 -24.06 -3.65 -23.16
C ASP A 70 -23.37 -2.35 -23.64
N VAL A 71 -23.33 -1.31 -22.84
CA VAL A 71 -22.35 -0.25 -23.03
C VAL A 71 -21.11 -0.62 -22.23
N THR A 72 -20.20 -1.30 -22.88
CA THR A 72 -18.81 -1.47 -22.42
C THR A 72 -18.20 -0.09 -22.35
N ILE A 73 -18.10 0.49 -21.13
CA ILE A 73 -17.31 1.70 -20.90
C ILE A 73 -15.84 1.32 -21.13
N ILE A 74 -15.33 1.61 -22.35
CA ILE A 74 -13.97 1.28 -22.80
C ILE A 74 -12.89 2.08 -22.06
N ASN A 75 -13.25 3.00 -21.16
CA ASN A 75 -12.32 3.87 -20.43
C ASN A 75 -12.58 3.92 -18.92
N LYS A 76 -12.79 2.81 -18.25
CA LYS A 76 -12.26 2.70 -16.90
C LYS A 76 -10.76 2.51 -17.06
N PRO A 77 -9.92 3.44 -16.54
CA PRO A 77 -8.53 3.05 -16.34
C PRO A 77 -8.60 1.78 -15.48
N LYS A 78 -8.03 0.70 -15.97
CA LYS A 78 -7.98 -0.65 -15.35
C LYS A 78 -7.35 -0.65 -13.95
N TYR A 79 -7.14 0.53 -13.34
CA TYR A 79 -6.32 0.82 -12.17
C TYR A 79 -7.04 1.59 -11.05
N ILE A 80 -8.40 1.72 -11.11
CA ILE A 80 -9.19 2.08 -9.93
C ILE A 80 -10.05 0.88 -9.52
N GLU A 81 -9.55 -0.31 -9.69
CA GLU A 81 -9.95 -1.42 -8.85
C GLU A 81 -9.22 -1.22 -7.53
N LYS A 82 -10.03 -1.01 -6.45
CA LYS A 82 -9.63 -1.20 -5.06
C LYS A 82 -8.11 -1.32 -4.92
N ILE A 83 -7.48 -0.36 -4.28
CA ILE A 83 -6.18 -0.65 -3.67
C ILE A 83 -6.52 -1.82 -2.75
N ASP A 84 -6.40 -3.03 -3.27
CA ASP A 84 -6.48 -4.22 -2.44
C ASP A 84 -5.40 -4.00 -1.41
N GLU A 85 -5.78 -4.07 -0.14
CA GLU A 85 -4.83 -3.99 0.97
C GLU A 85 -3.71 -5.03 0.81
N GLU A 86 -3.89 -6.02 -0.05
CA GLU A 86 -2.92 -7.05 -0.42
C GLU A 86 -1.66 -6.53 -1.16
N GLY A 87 -1.67 -5.32 -1.72
CA GLY A 87 -0.50 -4.73 -2.40
C GLY A 87 0.23 -3.65 -1.60
N ILE A 88 -0.15 -3.38 -0.34
CA ILE A 88 0.46 -2.36 0.49
C ILE A 88 1.47 -2.98 1.44
N ILE A 89 2.73 -2.51 1.37
CA ILE A 89 3.81 -2.93 2.27
C ILE A 89 4.20 -1.73 3.14
N ASN A 90 4.26 -1.91 4.45
CA ASN A 90 4.79 -0.90 5.36
C ASN A 90 6.31 -0.83 5.24
N LEU A 91 6.82 0.39 5.06
CA LEU A 91 8.25 0.69 5.10
C LEU A 91 8.62 1.10 6.52
N TYR A 92 9.55 0.38 7.12
CA TYR A 92 9.95 0.55 8.52
C TYR A 92 11.30 1.26 8.67
N ASP A 93 11.43 2.01 9.76
CA ASP A 93 12.70 2.55 10.21
C ASP A 93 13.43 1.54 11.10
N ILE A 94 14.49 0.94 10.57
CA ILE A 94 15.35 0.02 11.33
C ILE A 94 16.17 0.75 12.38
N GLU A 95 16.53 2.03 12.18
CA GLU A 95 17.33 2.78 13.14
C GLU A 95 16.52 3.17 14.39
N ALA A 96 15.24 3.43 14.20
CA ALA A 96 14.33 3.69 15.32
C ALA A 96 13.96 2.40 16.07
N ALA A 97 14.06 1.24 15.42
CA ALA A 97 13.84 -0.04 16.06
C ALA A 97 15.15 -0.54 16.71
N ALA A 98 15.09 -0.89 17.99
CA ALA A 98 16.27 -1.40 18.71
C ALA A 98 16.88 -2.65 18.05
N ASN A 99 16.06 -3.46 17.36
CA ASN A 99 16.48 -4.66 16.63
C ASN A 99 15.38 -5.15 15.66
N LEU A 100 15.72 -6.09 14.75
CA LEU A 100 14.75 -6.66 13.82
C LEU A 100 13.60 -7.37 14.54
N LYS A 101 13.87 -8.08 15.61
CA LYS A 101 12.85 -8.77 16.39
C LYS A 101 11.83 -7.79 17.00
N SER A 102 12.29 -6.65 17.55
CA SER A 102 11.40 -5.62 18.07
C SER A 102 10.58 -4.94 16.96
N LEU A 103 11.17 -4.78 15.78
CA LEU A 103 10.48 -4.26 14.60
C LEU A 103 9.37 -5.21 14.14
N LEU A 104 9.65 -6.52 14.12
CA LEU A 104 8.69 -7.55 13.74
C LEU A 104 7.53 -7.70 14.75
N VAL A 105 7.80 -7.46 16.04
CA VAL A 105 6.79 -7.56 17.11
C VAL A 105 5.94 -6.27 17.21
N ASN A 106 6.57 -5.09 17.07
CA ASN A 106 5.92 -3.78 17.22
C ASN A 106 5.71 -3.09 15.88
N LYS A 107 5.00 -3.75 14.96
CA LYS A 107 4.81 -3.32 13.55
C LYS A 107 4.21 -1.92 13.39
N ASP A 108 3.50 -1.40 14.40
CA ASP A 108 2.80 -0.12 14.27
C ASP A 108 3.63 1.10 14.71
N GLN A 109 4.77 0.90 15.37
CA GLN A 109 5.49 2.00 16.02
C GLN A 109 6.59 2.66 15.17
N ASN A 110 7.08 2.00 14.09
CA ASN A 110 8.24 2.48 13.34
C ASN A 110 7.97 2.57 11.84
N ILE A 111 6.76 2.95 11.45
CA ILE A 111 6.37 3.06 10.03
C ILE A 111 6.82 4.42 9.49
N LEU A 112 7.76 4.43 8.53
CA LEU A 112 8.16 5.60 7.76
C LEU A 112 7.17 5.95 6.66
N GLY A 113 6.50 4.94 6.10
CA GLY A 113 5.59 5.11 4.98
C GLY A 113 5.02 3.79 4.48
N LYS A 114 4.32 3.86 3.35
CA LYS A 114 3.72 2.70 2.70
C LYS A 114 4.13 2.64 1.24
N ILE A 115 4.41 1.43 0.75
CA ILE A 115 4.74 1.15 -0.63
C ILE A 115 3.58 0.39 -1.24
N SER A 116 3.05 0.88 -2.35
CA SER A 116 2.00 0.20 -3.10
C SER A 116 2.50 -0.12 -4.50
N ILE A 117 2.58 -1.39 -4.82
CA ILE A 117 2.98 -1.90 -6.14
C ILE A 117 1.98 -2.98 -6.55
N PRO A 118 1.35 -2.88 -7.72
CA PRO A 118 0.42 -3.91 -8.19
C PRO A 118 1.11 -5.27 -8.37
N ASN A 119 0.41 -6.35 -8.03
CA ASN A 119 0.83 -7.74 -8.27
C ASN A 119 2.18 -8.13 -7.64
N ILE A 120 2.54 -7.53 -6.50
CA ILE A 120 3.74 -7.93 -5.76
C ILE A 120 3.51 -9.22 -4.97
N PRO A 121 4.58 -10.01 -4.72
CA PRO A 121 4.47 -11.12 -3.78
C PRO A 121 4.12 -10.61 -2.39
N LYS A 122 3.37 -11.41 -1.63
CA LYS A 122 3.03 -11.09 -0.25
C LYS A 122 4.31 -10.89 0.57
N CYS A 123 4.44 -9.69 1.16
CA CYS A 123 5.54 -9.28 2.01
C CYS A 123 5.00 -8.82 3.37
N ASP A 124 5.80 -8.99 4.41
CA ASP A 124 5.44 -8.62 5.79
C ASP A 124 5.96 -7.23 6.15
N GLY A 125 6.91 -6.69 5.36
CA GLY A 125 7.45 -5.35 5.53
C GLY A 125 8.53 -5.01 4.51
N ALA A 126 9.00 -3.77 4.57
CA ALA A 126 10.11 -3.26 3.77
C ALA A 126 11.03 -2.40 4.64
N VAL A 127 12.31 -2.33 4.27
CA VAL A 127 13.33 -1.56 4.97
C VAL A 127 14.36 -1.00 3.98
N TYR A 128 15.04 0.08 4.36
CA TYR A 128 16.17 0.57 3.61
C TYR A 128 17.41 -0.30 3.80
N VAL A 129 18.12 -0.55 2.71
CA VAL A 129 19.42 -1.22 2.71
C VAL A 129 20.49 -0.25 3.22
N LYS A 130 21.38 -0.73 4.12
CA LYS A 130 22.54 -0.01 4.60
C LYS A 130 23.82 -0.79 4.29
N GLY A 131 24.91 -0.06 4.12
CA GLY A 131 26.21 -0.63 3.81
C GLY A 131 26.35 -1.04 2.35
N ASP A 132 27.48 -1.68 2.06
CA ASP A 132 27.94 -2.03 0.71
C ASP A 132 28.16 -3.53 0.49
N SER A 133 27.84 -4.34 1.48
CA SER A 133 28.13 -5.79 1.44
C SER A 133 27.43 -6.53 0.28
N MET A 134 26.34 -5.96 -0.22
CA MET A 134 25.59 -6.52 -1.36
C MET A 134 25.78 -5.69 -2.65
N TYR A 135 26.72 -4.74 -2.66
CA TYR A 135 27.07 -3.95 -3.85
C TYR A 135 27.68 -4.85 -4.97
N PRO A 136 27.39 -4.60 -6.26
CA PRO A 136 26.48 -3.62 -6.84
C PRO A 136 25.01 -4.07 -6.93
N LEU A 137 24.68 -5.28 -6.48
CA LEU A 137 23.32 -5.83 -6.53
C LEU A 137 22.34 -4.97 -5.72
N LEU A 138 22.67 -4.68 -4.46
CA LEU A 138 21.98 -3.71 -3.64
C LEU A 138 22.94 -2.59 -3.25
N LYS A 139 22.43 -1.34 -3.27
CA LYS A 139 23.17 -0.16 -2.82
C LYS A 139 22.56 0.37 -1.53
N SER A 140 23.35 1.05 -0.73
CA SER A 140 22.82 1.81 0.40
C SER A 140 21.77 2.81 -0.09
N GLY A 141 20.59 2.81 0.54
CA GLY A 141 19.41 3.59 0.14
C GLY A 141 18.43 2.84 -0.77
N ASP A 142 18.77 1.67 -1.31
CA ASP A 142 17.78 0.78 -1.93
C ASP A 142 16.79 0.29 -0.86
N ILE A 143 15.60 -0.08 -1.27
CA ILE A 143 14.58 -0.67 -0.37
C ILE A 143 14.48 -2.16 -0.70
N ILE A 144 14.41 -3.00 0.33
CA ILE A 144 14.04 -4.40 0.21
C ILE A 144 12.72 -4.66 0.90
N ALA A 145 11.85 -5.44 0.26
CA ALA A 145 10.67 -5.99 0.90
C ALA A 145 10.88 -7.47 1.20
N TYR A 146 10.42 -7.90 2.36
CA TYR A 146 10.75 -9.19 2.92
C TYR A 146 9.51 -9.92 3.43
N LYS A 147 9.67 -11.24 3.55
CA LYS A 147 8.73 -12.13 4.25
C LYS A 147 9.46 -12.78 5.43
N GLU A 148 8.86 -12.66 6.61
CA GLU A 148 9.38 -13.32 7.81
C GLU A 148 9.36 -14.84 7.66
N VAL A 149 10.41 -15.48 8.14
CA VAL A 149 10.51 -16.94 8.19
C VAL A 149 11.00 -17.40 9.55
N PRO A 150 10.55 -18.55 10.05
CA PRO A 150 11.07 -19.13 11.28
C PRO A 150 12.58 -19.37 11.21
N VAL A 151 13.27 -19.16 12.36
CA VAL A 151 14.71 -19.41 12.48
C VAL A 151 14.95 -20.90 12.68
N GLU A 152 14.70 -21.67 11.63
CA GLU A 152 14.82 -23.13 11.61
C GLU A 152 15.42 -23.55 10.26
N ILE A 153 16.35 -24.51 10.26
CA ILE A 153 17.07 -24.96 9.06
C ILE A 153 16.10 -25.37 7.94
N GLN A 154 15.02 -26.02 8.27
CA GLN A 154 14.02 -26.50 7.30
C GLN A 154 13.29 -25.38 6.56
N HIS A 155 13.31 -24.15 7.07
CA HIS A 155 12.70 -22.98 6.45
C HIS A 155 13.70 -22.11 5.67
N ILE A 156 14.98 -22.51 5.65
CA ILE A 156 16.02 -21.79 4.94
C ILE A 156 16.24 -22.39 3.55
N PHE A 157 16.03 -21.59 2.53
CA PHE A 157 16.39 -21.92 1.16
C PHE A 157 17.82 -21.42 0.90
N TYR A 158 18.77 -22.32 0.82
CA TYR A 158 20.17 -21.97 0.55
C TYR A 158 20.35 -21.34 -0.83
N GLY A 159 21.19 -20.34 -0.91
CA GLY A 159 21.40 -19.54 -2.11
C GLY A 159 20.48 -18.34 -2.26
N GLU A 160 19.47 -18.20 -1.38
CA GLU A 160 18.55 -17.07 -1.39
C GLU A 160 19.06 -15.95 -0.47
N MET A 161 18.54 -14.74 -0.72
CA MET A 161 18.89 -13.52 0.02
C MET A 161 17.95 -13.32 1.21
N TYR A 162 18.56 -13.03 2.35
CA TYR A 162 17.84 -12.81 3.60
C TYR A 162 18.27 -11.52 4.30
N LEU A 163 17.32 -10.89 4.94
CA LEU A 163 17.55 -9.94 6.01
C LEU A 163 17.72 -10.76 7.30
N VAL A 164 18.88 -10.65 7.92
CA VAL A 164 19.30 -11.50 9.06
C VAL A 164 19.68 -10.63 10.23
N SER A 165 19.12 -10.92 11.40
CA SER A 165 19.56 -10.35 12.66
C SER A 165 20.37 -11.40 13.42
N ILE A 166 21.60 -11.05 13.80
CA ILE A 166 22.56 -11.96 14.44
C ILE A 166 23.06 -11.32 15.73
N ASP A 167 23.05 -12.11 16.79
CA ASP A 167 23.69 -11.76 18.06
C ASP A 167 25.16 -12.22 18.03
N VAL A 168 26.06 -11.29 18.24
CA VAL A 168 27.49 -11.55 18.41
C VAL A 168 27.94 -10.92 19.73
N GLU A 169 28.21 -11.73 20.71
CA GLU A 169 28.69 -11.28 22.05
C GLU A 169 27.76 -10.29 22.75
N GLY A 170 26.44 -10.42 22.54
CA GLY A 170 25.42 -9.55 23.13
C GLY A 170 25.11 -8.30 22.30
N GLU A 171 25.77 -8.10 21.18
CA GLU A 171 25.44 -7.05 20.22
C GLU A 171 24.66 -7.63 19.05
N GLU A 172 23.56 -7.00 18.67
CA GLU A 172 22.72 -7.41 17.55
C GLU A 172 23.11 -6.69 16.27
N TYR A 173 23.46 -7.46 15.24
CA TYR A 173 23.80 -6.96 13.91
C TYR A 173 22.73 -7.32 12.91
N LEU A 174 22.21 -6.33 12.19
CA LEU A 174 21.26 -6.50 11.12
C LEU A 174 21.98 -6.36 9.77
N THR A 175 21.83 -7.37 8.91
CA THR A 175 22.50 -7.40 7.62
C THR A 175 21.68 -8.11 6.56
N VAL A 176 21.93 -7.77 5.29
CA VAL A 176 21.38 -8.48 4.13
C VAL A 176 22.49 -9.35 3.53
N LYS A 177 22.27 -10.65 3.42
CA LYS A 177 23.23 -11.62 2.90
C LYS A 177 22.54 -12.76 2.15
N TYR A 178 23.28 -13.46 1.32
CA TYR A 178 22.90 -14.79 0.93
C TYR A 178 23.16 -15.77 2.07
N ILE A 179 22.26 -16.72 2.26
CA ILE A 179 22.49 -17.83 3.17
C ILE A 179 22.82 -19.06 2.38
N ASN A 180 24.00 -19.61 2.63
CA ASN A 180 24.46 -20.87 2.06
C ASN A 180 24.61 -21.92 3.16
N GLN A 181 24.67 -23.17 2.74
CA GLN A 181 24.99 -24.28 3.64
C GLN A 181 26.41 -24.14 4.18
N SER A 182 26.56 -24.29 5.50
CA SER A 182 27.88 -24.30 6.16
C SER A 182 28.48 -25.70 6.12
N GLU A 183 29.80 -25.74 5.98
CA GLU A 183 30.57 -26.97 6.09
C GLU A 183 30.73 -27.45 7.54
N LYS A 184 30.34 -26.61 8.53
CA LYS A 184 30.43 -26.92 9.97
C LYS A 184 29.32 -27.82 10.48
N GLY A 185 28.29 -28.10 9.68
CA GLY A 185 27.21 -28.99 10.04
C GLY A 185 25.82 -28.33 9.96
N GLY A 186 24.79 -29.11 10.29
CA GLY A 186 23.38 -28.74 10.09
C GLY A 186 22.88 -27.57 10.95
N ASP A 187 23.53 -27.28 12.08
CA ASP A 187 23.15 -26.17 12.95
C ASP A 187 23.90 -24.87 12.65
N TRP A 188 24.61 -24.82 11.51
CA TRP A 188 25.37 -23.66 11.07
C TRP A 188 24.89 -23.17 9.72
N ILE A 189 24.93 -21.86 9.55
CA ILE A 189 24.68 -21.18 8.26
C ILE A 189 25.92 -20.41 7.83
N LYS A 190 26.16 -20.31 6.52
CA LYS A 190 27.21 -19.49 5.94
C LYS A 190 26.58 -18.25 5.33
N LEU A 191 26.92 -17.07 5.85
CA LEU A 191 26.51 -15.78 5.31
C LEU A 191 27.49 -15.32 4.25
N VAL A 192 26.98 -15.04 3.06
CA VAL A 192 27.78 -14.68 1.89
C VAL A 192 27.33 -13.32 1.37
N SER A 193 28.30 -12.42 1.19
CA SER A 193 28.10 -11.12 0.56
C SER A 193 28.16 -11.23 -0.95
N TYR A 194 27.43 -10.38 -1.68
CA TYR A 194 27.64 -10.24 -3.11
C TYR A 194 28.94 -9.47 -3.41
N ASN A 195 29.27 -8.48 -2.60
CA ASN A 195 30.52 -7.75 -2.67
C ASN A 195 31.68 -8.61 -2.19
N GLN A 196 32.60 -8.95 -3.08
CA GLN A 196 33.73 -9.85 -2.81
C GLN A 196 34.76 -9.32 -1.80
N HIS A 197 34.72 -8.02 -1.47
CA HIS A 197 35.54 -7.46 -0.40
C HIS A 197 35.13 -7.95 0.98
N HIS A 198 33.90 -8.43 1.13
CA HIS A 198 33.38 -9.00 2.37
C HIS A 198 33.48 -10.53 2.34
N GLN A 199 34.35 -11.08 3.18
CA GLN A 199 34.54 -12.53 3.24
C GLN A 199 33.32 -13.25 3.83
N PRO A 200 32.97 -14.44 3.32
CA PRO A 200 31.94 -15.29 3.90
C PRO A 200 32.27 -15.66 5.36
N LYS A 201 31.23 -15.74 6.20
CA LYS A 201 31.38 -16.12 7.61
C LYS A 201 30.29 -17.10 8.03
N ASP A 202 30.69 -18.11 8.79
CA ASP A 202 29.77 -19.09 9.37
C ASP A 202 29.29 -18.64 10.74
N PHE A 203 28.00 -18.81 10.97
CA PHE A 203 27.35 -18.54 12.25
C PHE A 203 26.53 -19.75 12.71
N PRO A 204 26.51 -20.05 14.01
CA PRO A 204 25.56 -21.03 14.53
C PRO A 204 24.13 -20.46 14.39
N LEU A 205 23.20 -21.31 14.03
CA LEU A 205 21.78 -20.88 13.88
C LEU A 205 21.23 -20.28 15.19
N ALA A 206 21.71 -20.76 16.33
CA ALA A 206 21.35 -20.26 17.66
C ALA A 206 21.69 -18.77 17.88
N SER A 207 22.65 -18.21 17.12
CA SER A 207 22.97 -16.78 17.18
C SER A 207 22.04 -15.93 16.32
N VAL A 208 21.24 -16.52 15.43
CA VAL A 208 20.27 -15.81 14.62
C VAL A 208 19.03 -15.49 15.45
N LYS A 209 18.71 -14.23 15.58
CA LYS A 209 17.55 -13.75 16.37
C LYS A 209 16.28 -13.60 15.55
N ALA A 210 16.45 -13.22 14.26
CA ALA A 210 15.34 -13.08 13.33
C ALA A 210 15.84 -13.29 11.89
N LEU A 211 14.93 -13.78 11.06
CA LEU A 211 15.22 -14.13 9.66
C LEU A 211 14.05 -13.72 8.78
N ALA A 212 14.34 -13.07 7.67
CA ALA A 212 13.34 -12.71 6.68
C ALA A 212 13.86 -12.86 5.26
N LEU A 213 13.12 -13.61 4.44
CA LEU A 213 13.45 -13.83 3.02
C LEU A 213 13.17 -12.55 2.22
N VAL A 214 14.16 -12.08 1.49
CA VAL A 214 13.99 -10.92 0.59
C VAL A 214 13.18 -11.34 -0.63
N LYS A 215 12.06 -10.68 -0.87
CA LYS A 215 11.14 -10.99 -1.96
C LYS A 215 11.20 -9.98 -3.09
N LEU A 216 11.63 -8.74 -2.80
CA LEU A 216 11.62 -7.62 -3.73
C LEU A 216 12.74 -6.65 -3.37
N SER A 217 13.34 -6.03 -4.38
CA SER A 217 14.22 -4.87 -4.21
C SER A 217 13.75 -3.72 -5.08
N ILE A 218 13.82 -2.49 -4.55
CA ILE A 218 13.42 -1.27 -5.24
C ILE A 218 14.61 -0.32 -5.21
N ARG A 219 14.99 0.19 -6.38
CA ARG A 219 16.02 1.20 -6.54
C ARG A 219 15.45 2.48 -7.09
N MET A 220 15.68 3.58 -6.41
CA MET A 220 15.36 4.91 -6.92
C MET A 220 16.60 5.49 -7.61
N ASN A 221 16.51 5.72 -8.92
CA ASN A 221 17.57 6.36 -9.68
C ASN A 221 17.21 7.84 -9.84
N THR A 222 17.89 8.71 -9.10
CA THR A 222 17.75 10.16 -9.25
C THR A 222 18.86 10.65 -10.18
N MET A 223 18.48 11.21 -11.33
CA MET A 223 19.42 12.01 -12.13
C MET A 223 19.58 13.38 -11.46
N LYS A 224 20.82 13.76 -11.19
CA LYS A 224 21.18 15.11 -10.74
C LYS A 224 21.62 15.94 -11.92
#